data_5ce3d07163b207d9580608cf176f77e8
#
_entry.id   5ce3d07163b207d9580608cf176f77e8
#
_cell.length_a   1.000
_cell.length_b   1.000
_cell.length_c   1.000
_cell.angle_alpha   90.00
_cell.angle_beta   90.00
_cell.angle_gamma   90.00
#
_symmetry.space_group_name_H-M   'P 1'
#
loop_
_entity.id
_entity.type
_entity.pdbx_description
1 polymer ?
#
loop_
_entity_poly.entity_id
_entity_poly.type
_entity_poly.pdbx_seq_one_letter_code
_entity_poly.pdbx_strand_id
1 'polypeptide(L)'
;RKQKVTKAVADITFINIAVTGVIANITKSFSQSALGHMMYDGVRTHFTQEAKGALHGEIVAVALFTQLYYNRLSEDKEALKLFMKGMDMPLSLKELGVEPTEKNLDTLEAYLIDSPYVEQSEESYKLLHEAMQQMI
;
A
#
# COMPACT_ATOMS: atom_id res chain seq x y z
N ARG A 1 -27.87 7.86 1.73
CA ARG A 1 -27.39 6.63 2.41
C ARG A 1 -28.05 6.59 3.79
N LYS A 2 -28.79 5.53 4.12
CA LYS A 2 -29.34 5.34 5.46
C LYS A 2 -28.18 4.90 6.38
N GLN A 3 -27.77 5.75 7.30
CA GLN A 3 -26.73 5.44 8.31
C GLN A 3 -27.28 4.38 9.28
N LYS A 4 -27.28 3.13 8.84
CA LYS A 4 -27.68 1.99 9.68
C LYS A 4 -26.48 1.06 9.87
N VAL A 5 -26.24 0.69 11.12
CA VAL A 5 -25.32 -0.40 11.42
C VAL A 5 -25.92 -1.69 10.88
N THR A 6 -25.31 -2.28 9.87
CA THR A 6 -25.69 -3.58 9.33
C THR A 6 -24.83 -4.67 9.97
N LYS A 7 -25.25 -5.94 9.83
CA LYS A 7 -24.40 -7.07 10.26
C LYS A 7 -23.02 -7.01 9.63
N ALA A 8 -22.92 -6.69 8.33
CA ALA A 8 -21.64 -6.56 7.65
C ALA A 8 -20.74 -5.48 8.27
N VAL A 9 -21.30 -4.33 8.64
CA VAL A 9 -20.55 -3.26 9.34
C VAL A 9 -20.06 -3.75 10.71
N ALA A 10 -20.90 -4.43 11.47
CA ALA A 10 -20.53 -4.98 12.77
C ALA A 10 -19.41 -6.05 12.63
N ASP A 11 -19.55 -6.96 11.66
CA ASP A 11 -18.58 -8.01 11.40
C ASP A 11 -17.21 -7.43 10.99
N ILE A 12 -17.18 -6.46 10.06
CA ILE A 12 -15.94 -5.78 9.64
C ILE A 12 -15.30 -5.02 10.81
N THR A 13 -16.10 -4.33 11.62
CA THR A 13 -15.59 -3.62 12.81
C THR A 13 -14.96 -4.60 13.80
N PHE A 14 -15.62 -5.74 14.04
CA PHE A 14 -15.08 -6.79 14.89
C PHE A 14 -13.77 -7.36 14.35
N ILE A 15 -13.71 -7.67 13.05
CA ILE A 15 -12.48 -8.17 12.40
C ILE A 15 -11.35 -7.14 12.54
N ASN A 16 -11.61 -5.87 12.23
CA ASN A 16 -10.59 -4.84 12.26
C ASN A 16 -10.07 -4.52 13.67
N ILE A 17 -10.89 -4.63 14.70
CA ILE A 17 -10.49 -4.30 16.08
C ILE A 17 -9.99 -5.56 16.80
N ALA A 18 -10.82 -6.61 16.85
CA ALA A 18 -10.52 -7.78 17.68
C ALA A 18 -9.56 -8.75 16.98
N VAL A 19 -9.89 -9.17 15.74
CA VAL A 19 -9.08 -10.19 15.04
C VAL A 19 -7.72 -9.61 14.65
N THR A 20 -7.68 -8.42 14.08
CA THR A 20 -6.42 -7.75 13.73
C THR A 20 -5.58 -7.47 14.96
N GLY A 21 -6.19 -7.02 16.06
CA GLY A 21 -5.51 -6.82 17.34
C GLY A 21 -4.91 -8.10 17.93
N VAL A 22 -5.62 -9.23 17.84
CA VAL A 22 -5.11 -10.54 18.28
C VAL A 22 -3.94 -10.99 17.41
N ILE A 23 -4.07 -10.90 16.09
CA ILE A 23 -2.99 -11.23 15.15
C ILE A 23 -1.78 -10.35 15.43
N ALA A 24 -1.99 -9.04 15.60
CA ALA A 24 -0.95 -8.09 15.94
C ALA A 24 -0.15 -8.48 17.19
N ASN A 25 -0.81 -8.96 18.22
CA ASN A 25 -0.16 -9.40 19.46
C ASN A 25 0.57 -10.74 19.32
N ILE A 26 0.06 -11.66 18.51
CA ILE A 26 0.66 -12.98 18.30
C ILE A 26 1.92 -12.87 17.41
N THR A 27 1.85 -12.09 16.33
CA THR A 27 2.94 -12.00 15.35
C THR A 27 4.06 -11.06 15.75
N LYS A 28 3.88 -10.28 16.82
CA LYS A 28 4.77 -9.18 17.25
C LYS A 28 4.95 -8.12 16.14
N SER A 29 4.85 -6.87 16.48
CA SER A 29 4.70 -5.73 15.54
C SER A 29 5.67 -5.67 14.35
N PHE A 30 6.85 -6.28 14.47
CA PHE A 30 7.89 -6.24 13.44
C PHE A 30 7.54 -7.03 12.18
N SER A 31 6.71 -8.07 12.27
CA SER A 31 6.31 -8.90 11.13
C SER A 31 5.01 -8.44 10.46
N GLN A 32 4.46 -7.32 10.87
CA GLN A 32 3.15 -6.85 10.40
C GLN A 32 3.23 -5.75 9.36
N SER A 33 4.35 -5.04 9.27
CA SER A 33 4.53 -4.05 8.22
C SER A 33 4.86 -4.78 6.92
N ALA A 34 4.01 -4.63 5.94
CA ALA A 34 4.26 -5.10 4.59
C ALA A 34 4.84 -3.96 3.74
N LEU A 35 5.36 -4.29 2.57
CA LEU A 35 5.93 -3.32 1.62
C LEU A 35 5.01 -2.12 1.37
N GLY A 36 3.67 -2.35 1.31
CA GLY A 36 2.68 -1.29 1.17
C GLY A 36 2.67 -0.27 2.33
N HIS A 37 2.91 -0.69 3.57
CA HIS A 37 3.05 0.22 4.70
C HIS A 37 4.38 0.99 4.67
N MET A 38 5.47 0.35 4.26
CA MET A 38 6.74 1.05 4.05
C MET A 38 6.61 2.12 2.96
N MET A 39 5.85 1.84 1.90
CA MET A 39 5.53 2.82 0.88
C MET A 39 4.75 4.01 1.46
N TYR A 40 3.77 3.76 2.33
CA TYR A 40 3.06 4.83 3.03
C TYR A 40 4.04 5.71 3.82
N ASP A 41 4.96 5.11 4.56
CA ASP A 41 5.97 5.84 5.33
C ASP A 41 6.90 6.66 4.42
N GLY A 42 7.31 6.09 3.28
CA GLY A 42 8.09 6.77 2.25
C GLY A 42 7.36 7.98 1.66
N VAL A 43 6.08 7.82 1.29
CA VAL A 43 5.24 8.93 0.79
C VAL A 43 5.09 10.01 1.87
N ARG A 44 4.86 9.65 3.11
CA ARG A 44 4.73 10.63 4.21
C ARG A 44 6.04 11.31 4.55
N THR A 45 7.18 10.65 4.38
CA THR A 45 8.49 11.21 4.64
C THR A 45 8.89 12.22 3.56
N HIS A 46 8.69 11.88 2.29
CA HIS A 46 9.24 12.64 1.16
C HIS A 46 8.22 13.52 0.43
N PHE A 47 6.92 13.20 0.49
CA PHE A 47 5.84 13.83 -0.28
C PHE A 47 4.66 14.26 0.60
N THR A 48 4.95 14.71 1.84
CA THR A 48 3.91 15.10 2.82
C THR A 48 2.97 16.19 2.29
N GLN A 49 3.50 17.16 1.55
CA GLN A 49 2.70 18.29 1.05
C GLN A 49 1.89 17.89 -0.19
N GLU A 50 2.49 17.13 -1.09
CA GLU A 50 1.87 16.63 -2.31
C GLU A 50 0.71 15.68 -1.98
N ALA A 51 0.95 14.72 -1.10
CA ALA A 51 -0.02 13.72 -0.68
C ALA A 51 -0.89 14.14 0.54
N LYS A 52 -0.92 15.42 0.91
CA LYS A 52 -1.62 15.89 2.13
C LYS A 52 -3.12 15.57 2.16
N GLY A 53 -3.75 15.44 0.99
CA GLY A 53 -5.17 15.11 0.85
C GLY A 53 -5.47 13.61 0.90
N ALA A 54 -4.46 12.76 0.69
CA ALA A 54 -4.64 11.32 0.67
C ALA A 54 -4.74 10.74 2.10
N LEU A 55 -5.64 9.79 2.30
CA LEU A 55 -5.77 9.07 3.56
C LEU A 55 -4.71 7.97 3.68
N HIS A 56 -4.41 7.53 4.92
CA HIS A 56 -3.50 6.42 5.17
C HIS A 56 -3.85 5.17 4.34
N GLY A 57 -5.11 4.74 4.42
CA GLY A 57 -5.58 3.56 3.72
C GLY A 57 -5.54 3.68 2.19
N GLU A 58 -5.69 4.87 1.64
CA GLU A 58 -5.59 5.12 0.20
C GLU A 58 -4.16 4.94 -0.30
N ILE A 59 -3.18 5.50 0.43
CA ILE A 59 -1.76 5.34 0.08
C ILE A 59 -1.35 3.87 0.17
N VAL A 60 -1.73 3.18 1.26
CA VAL A 60 -1.44 1.75 1.41
C VAL A 60 -2.12 0.93 0.31
N ALA A 61 -3.36 1.25 -0.07
CA ALA A 61 -4.09 0.51 -1.09
C ALA A 61 -3.46 0.67 -2.49
N VAL A 62 -3.01 1.87 -2.87
CA VAL A 62 -2.24 2.07 -4.12
C VAL A 62 -0.91 1.32 -4.07
N ALA A 63 -0.22 1.33 -2.93
CA ALA A 63 1.02 0.61 -2.74
C ALA A 63 0.88 -0.91 -2.79
N LEU A 64 -0.32 -1.46 -2.62
CA LEU A 64 -0.58 -2.89 -2.83
C LEU A 64 -0.30 -3.33 -4.28
N PHE A 65 -0.41 -2.45 -5.27
CA PHE A 65 -0.05 -2.80 -6.65
C PHE A 65 1.43 -3.15 -6.77
N THR A 66 2.30 -2.37 -6.12
CA THR A 66 3.74 -2.67 -6.02
C THR A 66 3.98 -3.95 -5.23
N GLN A 67 3.33 -4.11 -4.09
CA GLN A 67 3.49 -5.29 -3.23
C GLN A 67 3.05 -6.58 -3.93
N LEU A 68 1.92 -6.57 -4.63
CA LEU A 68 1.43 -7.73 -5.38
C LEU A 68 2.43 -8.13 -6.47
N TYR A 69 2.94 -7.17 -7.23
CA TYR A 69 3.93 -7.44 -8.28
C TYR A 69 5.23 -8.00 -7.68
N TYR A 70 5.77 -7.34 -6.66
CA TYR A 70 6.99 -7.79 -5.98
C TYR A 70 6.85 -9.19 -5.39
N ASN A 71 5.69 -9.54 -4.87
CA ASN A 71 5.38 -10.87 -4.34
C ASN A 71 4.97 -11.89 -5.43
N ARG A 72 5.04 -11.52 -6.72
CA ARG A 72 4.65 -12.37 -7.86
C ARG A 72 3.18 -12.83 -7.81
N LEU A 73 2.30 -11.97 -7.28
CA LEU A 73 0.84 -12.15 -7.16
C LEU A 73 0.08 -11.19 -8.09
N SER A 74 0.64 -10.90 -9.25
CA SER A 74 0.11 -9.89 -10.19
C SER A 74 -1.28 -10.24 -10.75
N GLU A 75 -1.68 -11.50 -10.70
CA GLU A 75 -3.01 -11.97 -11.09
C GLU A 75 -4.14 -11.35 -10.24
N ASP A 76 -3.86 -10.97 -9.00
CA ASP A 76 -4.83 -10.35 -8.10
C ASP A 76 -4.99 -8.83 -8.34
N LYS A 77 -4.10 -8.23 -9.13
CA LYS A 77 -4.06 -6.77 -9.36
C LYS A 77 -5.37 -6.24 -9.96
N GLU A 78 -5.88 -6.90 -10.98
CA GLU A 78 -7.09 -6.42 -11.67
C GLU A 78 -8.34 -6.51 -10.77
N ALA A 79 -8.44 -7.57 -9.96
CA ALA A 79 -9.51 -7.71 -8.98
C ALA A 79 -9.44 -6.59 -7.92
N LEU A 80 -8.25 -6.28 -7.40
CA LEU A 80 -8.02 -5.19 -6.46
C LEU A 80 -8.38 -3.84 -7.10
N LYS A 81 -7.93 -3.59 -8.33
CA LYS A 81 -8.20 -2.34 -9.05
C LYS A 81 -9.69 -2.11 -9.26
N LEU A 82 -10.45 -3.15 -9.66
CA LEU A 82 -11.90 -3.08 -9.81
C LEU A 82 -12.59 -2.79 -8.47
N PHE A 83 -12.14 -3.43 -7.40
CA PHE A 83 -12.66 -3.20 -6.05
C PHE A 83 -12.44 -1.75 -5.60
N MET A 84 -11.20 -1.23 -5.74
CA MET A 84 -10.85 0.14 -5.38
C MET A 84 -11.65 1.16 -6.20
N LYS A 85 -11.78 0.94 -7.51
CA LYS A 85 -12.58 1.78 -8.40
C LYS A 85 -14.06 1.83 -7.99
N GLY A 86 -14.61 0.69 -7.56
CA GLY A 86 -15.99 0.62 -7.06
C GLY A 86 -16.23 1.42 -5.77
N MET A 87 -15.17 1.81 -5.06
CA MET A 87 -15.21 2.62 -3.84
C MET A 87 -14.74 4.06 -4.06
N ASP A 88 -14.52 4.49 -5.30
CA ASP A 88 -13.95 5.80 -5.64
C ASP A 88 -12.58 6.06 -4.96
N MET A 89 -11.77 5.01 -4.81
CA MET A 89 -10.42 5.12 -4.26
C MET A 89 -9.40 5.48 -5.34
N PRO A 90 -8.30 6.19 -4.99
CA PRO A 90 -7.21 6.45 -5.91
C PRO A 90 -6.55 5.14 -6.38
N LEU A 91 -6.11 5.12 -7.64
CA LEU A 91 -5.53 3.95 -8.31
C LEU A 91 -4.06 4.15 -8.71
N SER A 92 -3.51 5.35 -8.47
CA SER A 92 -2.12 5.67 -8.85
C SER A 92 -1.50 6.68 -7.90
N LEU A 93 -0.17 6.82 -7.96
CA LEU A 93 0.56 7.87 -7.22
C LEU A 93 0.07 9.26 -7.60
N LYS A 94 -0.23 9.48 -8.88
CA LYS A 94 -0.75 10.76 -9.36
C LYS A 94 -2.07 11.13 -8.70
N GLU A 95 -2.98 10.18 -8.56
CA GLU A 95 -4.27 10.40 -7.90
C GLU A 95 -4.12 10.63 -6.39
N LEU A 96 -3.00 10.19 -5.79
CA LEU A 96 -2.62 10.52 -4.41
C LEU A 96 -1.99 11.94 -4.29
N GLY A 97 -1.73 12.61 -5.42
CA GLY A 97 -1.10 13.92 -5.49
C GLY A 97 0.41 13.89 -5.74
N VAL A 98 1.02 12.73 -5.87
CA VAL A 98 2.46 12.56 -6.14
C VAL A 98 2.67 12.30 -7.63
N GLU A 99 3.28 13.24 -8.35
CA GLU A 99 3.61 13.05 -9.77
C GLU A 99 4.63 11.91 -9.93
N PRO A 100 4.35 10.91 -10.78
CA PRO A 100 5.22 9.74 -10.96
C PRO A 100 6.40 10.04 -11.88
N THR A 101 7.21 11.05 -11.53
CA THR A 101 8.46 11.34 -12.23
C THR A 101 9.52 10.31 -11.86
N GLU A 102 10.49 10.06 -12.75
CA GLU A 102 11.62 9.16 -12.48
C GLU A 102 12.27 9.50 -11.13
N LYS A 103 12.57 10.77 -10.88
CA LYS A 103 13.15 11.23 -9.61
C LYS A 103 12.29 10.86 -8.38
N ASN A 104 10.97 10.99 -8.47
CA ASN A 104 10.08 10.70 -7.35
C ASN A 104 9.96 9.19 -7.11
N LEU A 105 9.96 8.41 -8.19
CA LEU A 105 9.98 6.94 -8.12
C LEU A 105 11.30 6.45 -7.51
N ASP A 106 12.45 6.98 -7.96
CA ASP A 106 13.77 6.66 -7.40
C ASP A 106 13.85 6.98 -5.91
N THR A 107 13.24 8.10 -5.48
CA THR A 107 13.20 8.48 -4.06
C THR A 107 12.43 7.45 -3.22
N LEU A 108 11.27 7.01 -3.70
CA LEU A 108 10.48 5.99 -3.01
C LEU A 108 11.15 4.62 -3.07
N GLU A 109 11.73 4.25 -4.20
CA GLU A 109 12.46 3.00 -4.38
C GLU A 109 13.65 2.90 -3.42
N ALA A 110 14.47 3.96 -3.33
CA ALA A 110 15.57 4.02 -2.38
C ALA A 110 15.10 3.84 -0.93
N TYR A 111 13.97 4.46 -0.57
CA TYR A 111 13.38 4.28 0.76
C TYR A 111 12.95 2.84 1.04
N LEU A 112 12.40 2.15 0.02
CA LEU A 112 11.95 0.76 0.14
C LEU A 112 13.11 -0.24 0.18
N ILE A 113 14.18 0.01 -0.56
CA ILE A 113 15.39 -0.84 -0.58
C ILE A 113 15.99 -1.00 0.82
N ASP A 114 15.94 0.06 1.63
CA ASP A 114 16.43 0.05 3.01
C ASP A 114 15.48 -0.67 3.99
N SER A 115 14.32 -1.13 3.51
CA SER A 115 13.34 -1.80 4.36
C SER A 115 13.65 -3.30 4.55
N PRO A 116 13.20 -3.93 5.65
CA PRO A 116 13.38 -5.36 5.87
C PRO A 116 12.52 -6.25 4.95
N TYR A 117 11.70 -5.66 4.08
CA TYR A 117 10.79 -6.37 3.17
C TYR A 117 11.34 -6.53 1.77
N VAL A 118 12.49 -5.92 1.48
CA VAL A 118 13.20 -6.06 0.21
C VAL A 118 14.48 -6.84 0.46
N GLU A 119 14.62 -7.96 -0.24
CA GLU A 119 15.83 -8.75 -0.16
C GLU A 119 17.02 -7.99 -0.76
N GLN A 120 18.16 -8.02 -0.07
CA GLN A 120 19.36 -7.29 -0.47
C GLN A 120 20.09 -8.03 -1.60
N SER A 121 19.51 -8.02 -2.80
CA SER A 121 20.06 -8.65 -4.00
C SER A 121 19.74 -7.82 -5.26
N GLU A 122 20.60 -7.91 -6.28
CA GLU A 122 20.39 -7.23 -7.57
C GLU A 122 19.07 -7.67 -8.24
N GLU A 123 18.69 -8.93 -8.12
CA GLU A 123 17.43 -9.45 -8.65
C GLU A 123 16.22 -8.79 -7.97
N SER A 124 16.26 -8.68 -6.64
CA SER A 124 15.20 -8.05 -5.87
C SER A 124 15.08 -6.56 -6.15
N TYR A 125 16.19 -5.85 -6.34
CA TYR A 125 16.17 -4.43 -6.69
C TYR A 125 15.57 -4.22 -8.08
N LYS A 126 15.95 -5.05 -9.06
CA LYS A 126 15.32 -4.99 -10.39
C LYS A 126 13.83 -5.28 -10.34
N LEU A 127 13.42 -6.30 -9.59
CA LEU A 127 12.01 -6.63 -9.40
C LEU A 127 11.25 -5.51 -8.71
N LEU A 128 11.84 -4.85 -7.71
CA LEU A 128 11.26 -3.69 -7.05
C LEU A 128 11.07 -2.53 -8.03
N HIS A 129 12.09 -2.23 -8.82
CA HIS A 129 12.01 -1.20 -9.86
C HIS A 129 10.84 -1.44 -10.82
N GLU A 130 10.69 -2.67 -11.33
CA GLU A 130 9.54 -3.07 -12.17
C GLU A 130 8.22 -2.96 -11.42
N ALA A 131 8.21 -3.30 -10.12
CA ALA A 131 7.03 -3.22 -9.26
C ALA A 131 6.58 -1.77 -9.03
N MET A 132 7.50 -0.81 -8.94
CA MET A 132 7.18 0.61 -8.78
C MET A 132 6.37 1.16 -9.97
N GLN A 133 6.57 0.63 -11.16
CA GLN A 133 5.81 1.02 -12.36
C GLN A 133 4.32 0.64 -12.27
N GLN A 134 3.93 -0.21 -11.33
CA GLN A 134 2.53 -0.64 -11.18
C GLN A 134 1.61 0.42 -10.57
N MET A 135 2.18 1.50 -10.01
CA MET A 135 1.46 2.61 -9.38
C MET A 135 1.35 3.87 -10.27
N ILE A 136 1.78 3.81 -11.52
CA ILE A 136 1.76 4.92 -12.48
C ILE A 136 0.40 5.04 -13.16
#